data_e16868361a886f56c2e8731a8b6f98dc
#
_entry.id   e16868361a886f56c2e8731a8b6f98dc
#
_cell.length_a   1.000
_cell.length_b   1.000
_cell.length_c   1.000
_cell.angle_alpha   90.00
_cell.angle_beta   90.00
_cell.angle_gamma   90.00
#
_symmetry.space_group_name_H-M   'P 1'
#
loop_
_entity.id
_entity.type
_entity.pdbx_description
1 polymer ?
#
loop_
_entity_poly.entity_id
_entity_poly.type
_entity_poly.pdbx_seq_one_letter_code
_entity_poly.pdbx_strand_id
1 'polypeptide(L)'
;MAYTDLRDWIKTLEKSGELKRITAEVSPDLEMAEIADRTAKLGKGTPKAGGPALLFENVKGHPGAKVLMNQFGSLRRMQLALETTSLDDIANRIRTLLKPETPTSFMDKLKLLPTLAEVGSFFPKVISAKDAPCKQVIYRGADVNLLNLPVLKTWPQDGGPFITLPCVITRDPHSGKRNVGMYRMQVYDAKTTGMHWQRQKVAAEHLRDRLRATTTDRSGNVDLMALTAGGTTAAQSLNTLNQTTVTRIREDRMEVAVAIGTDPATTFSAIVPAPPDVEEYLISGFLRQKPVELVKAETVDLEVPAHAEYILEGYVQLGELRTEGPFGDHTGFYTMQDEYPVFHLTAITHRKDPIYAATIVGKPPMEDAWMGKAVERIFLPLMQLTLPEIVDVNLPPEGVFHNLMIVAIKKSYAGHARKVMNGIWAMGQAMFTKCIIVVDEDCDVHDLAEVTLRTTNNIDPERDIQFTLGPIDTLDHASRLPNYGSKMGIDATRKWAAEGFTRPWPPMLTMDKEVKTKIDALWKKLGIE
;
A
#
# COMPACT_ATOMS: atom_id res chain seq x y z
N MET A 1 2.10 22.93 -7.16
CA MET A 1 2.80 23.22 -5.88
C MET A 1 2.41 22.12 -4.90
N ALA A 2 3.38 21.49 -4.24
CA ALA A 2 3.12 20.37 -3.31
C ALA A 2 2.17 20.78 -2.18
N TYR A 3 1.21 19.93 -1.87
CA TYR A 3 0.33 20.11 -0.72
C TYR A 3 1.16 20.26 0.55
N THR A 4 0.84 21.24 1.37
CA THR A 4 1.50 21.38 2.67
C THR A 4 0.97 20.34 3.65
N ASP A 5 -0.32 20.07 3.61
CA ASP A 5 -1.03 19.21 4.56
C ASP A 5 -2.35 18.65 4.00
N LEU A 6 -3.08 17.90 4.81
CA LEU A 6 -4.39 17.36 4.49
C LEU A 6 -5.42 18.46 4.17
N ARG A 7 -5.30 19.66 4.78
CA ARG A 7 -6.28 20.73 4.59
C ARG A 7 -6.14 21.39 3.22
N ASP A 8 -4.92 21.51 2.71
CA ASP A 8 -4.68 21.98 1.33
C ASP A 8 -5.20 20.94 0.33
N TRP A 9 -5.05 19.66 0.64
CA TRP A 9 -5.64 18.58 -0.15
C TRP A 9 -7.16 18.67 -0.20
N ILE A 10 -7.84 18.83 0.94
CA ILE A 10 -9.29 19.01 1.01
C ILE A 10 -9.76 20.21 0.18
N LYS A 11 -9.07 21.35 0.25
CA LYS A 11 -9.38 22.51 -0.58
C LYS A 11 -9.29 22.21 -2.08
N THR A 12 -8.29 21.40 -2.47
CA THR A 12 -8.13 20.98 -3.88
C THR A 12 -9.24 20.04 -4.31
N LEU A 13 -9.61 19.07 -3.49
CA LEU A 13 -10.74 18.20 -3.75
C LEU A 13 -12.04 19.00 -3.93
N GLU A 14 -12.27 19.97 -3.06
CA GLU A 14 -13.45 20.84 -3.12
C GLU A 14 -13.47 21.68 -4.40
N LYS A 15 -12.36 22.36 -4.70
CA LYS A 15 -12.20 23.16 -5.92
C LYS A 15 -12.35 22.36 -7.21
N SER A 16 -11.96 21.09 -7.17
CA SER A 16 -12.04 20.17 -8.33
C SER A 16 -13.41 19.49 -8.46
N GLY A 17 -14.34 19.73 -7.54
CA GLY A 17 -15.64 19.06 -7.50
C GLY A 17 -15.57 17.59 -7.07
N GLU A 18 -14.46 17.18 -6.46
CA GLU A 18 -14.19 15.81 -6.03
C GLU A 18 -14.51 15.57 -4.54
N LEU A 19 -15.09 16.57 -3.83
CA LEU A 19 -15.47 16.47 -2.41
C LEU A 19 -16.96 16.62 -2.19
N LYS A 20 -17.53 15.77 -1.36
CA LYS A 20 -18.87 15.92 -0.80
C LYS A 20 -18.79 16.13 0.71
N ARG A 21 -19.30 17.29 1.19
CA ARG A 21 -19.50 17.53 2.62
C ARG A 21 -20.79 16.88 3.09
N ILE A 22 -20.75 16.21 4.23
CA ILE A 22 -21.87 15.54 4.87
C ILE A 22 -22.10 16.20 6.23
N THR A 23 -23.17 16.98 6.34
CA THR A 23 -23.53 17.74 7.55
C THR A 23 -24.53 17.01 8.43
N ALA A 24 -25.18 15.98 7.90
CA ALA A 24 -26.03 15.10 8.68
C ALA A 24 -25.20 14.40 9.78
N GLU A 25 -25.81 14.14 10.92
CA GLU A 25 -25.17 13.32 11.96
C GLU A 25 -25.04 11.87 11.45
N VAL A 26 -23.82 11.34 11.49
CA VAL A 26 -23.49 9.97 11.05
C VAL A 26 -22.62 9.28 12.09
N SER A 27 -22.91 8.02 12.38
CA SER A 27 -22.14 7.20 13.33
C SER A 27 -20.82 6.70 12.71
N PRO A 28 -19.70 6.73 13.45
CA PRO A 28 -18.49 6.03 13.06
C PRO A 28 -18.63 4.49 13.16
N ASP A 29 -19.64 4.01 13.87
CA ASP A 29 -19.99 2.59 13.94
C ASP A 29 -20.90 2.23 12.76
N LEU A 30 -20.33 1.62 11.73
CA LEU A 30 -20.93 1.06 10.51
C LEU A 30 -21.51 2.08 9.51
N GLU A 31 -22.16 3.19 9.95
CA GLU A 31 -22.90 4.07 9.04
C GLU A 31 -21.96 4.82 8.06
N MET A 32 -20.85 5.37 8.56
CA MET A 32 -19.85 6.02 7.69
C MET A 32 -19.25 5.02 6.69
N ALA A 33 -19.02 3.78 7.13
CA ALA A 33 -18.48 2.73 6.28
C ALA A 33 -19.46 2.36 5.15
N GLU A 34 -20.73 2.20 5.46
CA GLU A 34 -21.78 1.91 4.46
C GLU A 34 -21.91 3.04 3.42
N ILE A 35 -21.87 4.30 3.86
CA ILE A 35 -21.90 5.46 2.95
C ILE A 35 -20.66 5.45 2.05
N ALA A 36 -19.48 5.19 2.60
CA ALA A 36 -18.24 5.14 1.85
C ALA A 36 -18.20 3.95 0.87
N ASP A 37 -18.69 2.77 1.26
CA ASP A 37 -18.78 1.58 0.40
C ASP A 37 -19.66 1.85 -0.83
N ARG A 38 -20.85 2.38 -0.62
CA ARG A 38 -21.75 2.76 -1.74
C ARG A 38 -21.12 3.81 -2.63
N THR A 39 -20.45 4.79 -2.03
CA THR A 39 -19.80 5.89 -2.78
C THR A 39 -18.66 5.38 -3.63
N ALA A 40 -17.79 4.54 -3.09
CA ALA A 40 -16.65 3.96 -3.82
C ALA A 40 -17.07 3.13 -5.05
N LYS A 41 -18.28 2.60 -5.04
CA LYS A 41 -18.88 1.79 -6.13
C LYS A 41 -19.67 2.59 -7.17
N LEU A 42 -19.87 3.89 -6.95
CA LEU A 42 -20.54 4.74 -7.94
C LEU A 42 -19.73 4.82 -9.23
N GLY A 43 -20.42 4.82 -10.35
CA GLY A 43 -19.83 4.98 -11.68
C GLY A 43 -18.91 3.83 -12.11
N LYS A 44 -19.03 2.63 -11.50
CA LYS A 44 -18.22 1.45 -11.88
C LYS A 44 -18.30 1.21 -13.39
N GLY A 45 -17.13 1.00 -14.02
CA GLY A 45 -17.01 0.81 -15.47
C GLY A 45 -17.09 2.10 -16.28
N THR A 46 -17.08 3.27 -15.66
CA THR A 46 -17.07 4.57 -16.35
C THR A 46 -15.86 5.42 -15.92
N PRO A 47 -15.50 6.49 -16.67
CA PRO A 47 -14.46 7.44 -16.24
C PRO A 47 -14.75 8.17 -14.91
N LYS A 48 -15.98 8.07 -14.39
CA LYS A 48 -16.41 8.65 -13.11
C LYS A 48 -16.45 7.63 -11.97
N ALA A 49 -15.78 6.49 -12.13
CA ALA A 49 -15.73 5.45 -11.10
C ALA A 49 -15.11 5.96 -9.80
N GLY A 50 -15.65 5.52 -8.65
CA GLY A 50 -15.13 5.80 -7.32
C GLY A 50 -15.86 6.89 -6.54
N GLY A 51 -16.87 7.55 -7.13
CA GLY A 51 -17.65 8.62 -6.46
C GLY A 51 -16.77 9.76 -5.92
N PRO A 52 -17.27 10.68 -5.10
CA PRO A 52 -16.50 11.75 -4.46
C PRO A 52 -15.77 11.29 -3.20
N ALA A 53 -14.77 12.06 -2.75
CA ALA A 53 -14.29 12.03 -1.38
C ALA A 53 -15.38 12.54 -0.43
N LEU A 54 -15.41 12.04 0.79
CA LEU A 54 -16.46 12.33 1.78
C LEU A 54 -15.84 13.03 2.99
N LEU A 55 -16.33 14.22 3.34
CA LEU A 55 -15.98 14.91 4.58
C LEU A 55 -17.20 14.95 5.48
N PHE A 56 -17.22 14.10 6.51
CA PHE A 56 -18.24 14.09 7.56
C PHE A 56 -17.93 15.19 8.58
N GLU A 57 -18.86 16.09 8.81
CA GLU A 57 -18.68 17.26 9.68
C GLU A 57 -19.48 17.16 10.99
N ASN A 58 -20.35 16.16 11.13
CA ASN A 58 -21.15 15.91 12.32
C ASN A 58 -21.08 14.42 12.67
N VAL A 59 -20.15 14.09 13.55
CA VAL A 59 -19.82 12.70 13.93
C VAL A 59 -20.56 12.34 15.23
N LYS A 60 -21.46 11.39 15.18
CA LYS A 60 -22.20 10.94 16.36
C LYS A 60 -21.27 10.47 17.47
N GLY A 61 -21.46 11.02 18.66
CA GLY A 61 -20.63 10.72 19.84
C GLY A 61 -19.30 11.46 19.92
N HIS A 62 -18.92 12.24 18.89
CA HIS A 62 -17.66 13.00 18.84
C HIS A 62 -17.90 14.45 18.39
N PRO A 63 -18.42 15.32 19.29
CA PRO A 63 -18.77 16.70 18.95
C PRO A 63 -17.55 17.47 18.41
N GLY A 64 -17.72 18.13 17.26
CA GLY A 64 -16.67 18.92 16.60
C GLY A 64 -15.65 18.09 15.80
N ALA A 65 -15.67 16.76 15.89
CA ALA A 65 -14.82 15.92 15.07
C ALA A 65 -15.24 15.94 13.58
N LYS A 66 -14.24 15.80 12.70
CA LYS A 66 -14.44 15.65 11.26
C LYS A 66 -13.72 14.40 10.77
N VAL A 67 -14.34 13.67 9.83
CA VAL A 67 -13.77 12.45 9.25
C VAL A 67 -13.70 12.61 7.73
N LEU A 68 -12.51 12.41 7.16
CA LEU A 68 -12.30 12.37 5.71
C LEU A 68 -12.15 10.92 5.26
N MET A 69 -12.93 10.51 4.25
CA MET A 69 -12.92 9.17 3.68
C MET A 69 -12.93 9.22 2.16
N ASN A 70 -12.55 8.11 1.52
CA ASN A 70 -12.54 7.94 0.06
C ASN A 70 -11.70 9.01 -0.67
N GLN A 71 -10.66 9.51 -0.03
CA GLN A 71 -9.84 10.59 -0.57
C GLN A 71 -8.97 10.20 -1.78
N PHE A 72 -8.68 8.91 -1.96
CA PHE A 72 -7.92 8.33 -3.07
C PHE A 72 -8.79 7.51 -4.04
N GLY A 73 -10.09 7.44 -3.82
CA GLY A 73 -11.01 6.47 -4.41
C GLY A 73 -11.38 6.71 -5.88
N SER A 74 -10.52 7.35 -6.68
CA SER A 74 -10.64 7.41 -8.15
C SER A 74 -9.29 7.68 -8.80
N LEU A 75 -9.15 7.32 -10.09
CA LEU A 75 -7.95 7.66 -10.87
C LEU A 75 -7.69 9.18 -10.85
N ARG A 76 -8.76 9.98 -11.00
CA ARG A 76 -8.65 11.45 -10.98
C ARG A 76 -8.10 11.96 -9.66
N ARG A 77 -8.58 11.44 -8.53
CA ARG A 77 -8.07 11.84 -7.21
C ARG A 77 -6.64 11.36 -6.98
N MET A 78 -6.27 10.18 -7.45
CA MET A 78 -4.86 9.74 -7.43
C MET A 78 -3.95 10.65 -8.24
N GLN A 79 -4.36 11.06 -9.44
CA GLN A 79 -3.60 12.02 -10.24
C GLN A 79 -3.46 13.38 -9.53
N LEU A 80 -4.55 13.89 -8.93
CA LEU A 80 -4.51 15.12 -8.14
C LEU A 80 -3.62 14.97 -6.90
N ALA A 81 -3.75 13.86 -6.16
CA ALA A 81 -2.97 13.58 -4.95
C ALA A 81 -1.46 13.55 -5.20
N LEU A 82 -1.06 13.01 -6.34
CA LEU A 82 0.34 12.90 -6.77
C LEU A 82 0.78 14.06 -7.70
N GLU A 83 -0.06 15.08 -7.86
CA GLU A 83 0.20 16.28 -8.67
C GLU A 83 0.67 15.97 -10.11
N THR A 84 0.04 15.01 -10.75
CA THR A 84 0.36 14.58 -12.10
C THR A 84 -0.88 14.59 -13.00
N THR A 85 -0.67 14.69 -14.30
CA THR A 85 -1.72 14.51 -15.32
C THR A 85 -1.88 13.06 -15.73
N SER A 86 -0.81 12.28 -15.61
CA SER A 86 -0.80 10.84 -15.82
C SER A 86 0.11 10.16 -14.80
N LEU A 87 -0.28 9.00 -14.31
CA LEU A 87 0.58 8.18 -13.45
C LEU A 87 1.86 7.72 -14.17
N ASP A 88 1.81 7.63 -15.51
CA ASP A 88 2.97 7.31 -16.34
C ASP A 88 4.03 8.43 -16.32
N ASP A 89 3.67 9.67 -16.03
CA ASP A 89 4.64 10.75 -15.85
C ASP A 89 5.59 10.44 -14.69
N ILE A 90 5.06 9.86 -13.60
CA ILE A 90 5.86 9.41 -12.45
C ILE A 90 6.78 8.25 -12.88
N ALA A 91 6.23 7.27 -13.60
CA ALA A 91 7.01 6.15 -14.14
C ALA A 91 8.16 6.65 -15.04
N ASN A 92 7.91 7.65 -15.89
CA ASN A 92 8.94 8.22 -16.77
C ASN A 92 10.02 8.97 -15.98
N ARG A 93 9.66 9.70 -14.92
CA ARG A 93 10.63 10.32 -14.02
C ARG A 93 11.51 9.27 -13.34
N ILE A 94 10.94 8.15 -12.89
CA ILE A 94 11.69 7.03 -12.32
C ILE A 94 12.62 6.44 -13.37
N ARG A 95 12.16 6.17 -14.60
CA ARG A 95 13.03 5.68 -15.70
C ARG A 95 14.22 6.58 -15.94
N THR A 96 14.03 7.89 -15.91
CA THR A 96 15.12 8.86 -16.08
C THR A 96 16.16 8.76 -14.96
N LEU A 97 15.72 8.58 -13.70
CA LEU A 97 16.63 8.43 -12.56
C LEU A 97 17.36 7.08 -12.57
N LEU A 98 16.70 6.00 -13.05
CA LEU A 98 17.27 4.65 -13.08
C LEU A 98 18.26 4.41 -14.21
N LYS A 99 18.26 5.25 -15.25
CA LYS A 99 19.19 5.16 -16.41
C LYS A 99 20.06 6.41 -16.48
N PRO A 100 20.87 6.71 -15.47
CA PRO A 100 21.85 7.78 -15.62
C PRO A 100 22.82 7.37 -16.74
N GLU A 101 23.04 8.26 -17.69
CA GLU A 101 24.13 8.09 -18.66
C GLU A 101 25.43 7.91 -17.89
N THR A 102 26.17 6.83 -18.17
CA THR A 102 27.45 6.60 -17.52
C THR A 102 28.39 7.74 -17.93
N PRO A 103 28.83 8.61 -17.01
CA PRO A 103 29.64 9.78 -17.36
C PRO A 103 30.98 9.31 -17.88
N THR A 104 31.24 9.55 -19.15
CA THR A 104 32.53 9.20 -19.80
C THR A 104 33.52 10.34 -19.75
N SER A 105 33.05 11.56 -19.47
CA SER A 105 33.88 12.75 -19.40
C SER A 105 33.66 13.57 -18.12
N PHE A 106 34.55 14.51 -17.81
CA PHE A 106 34.39 15.47 -16.72
C PHE A 106 33.11 16.33 -16.91
N MET A 107 32.82 16.72 -18.15
CA MET A 107 31.63 17.49 -18.48
C MET A 107 30.35 16.69 -18.23
N ASP A 108 30.34 15.37 -18.46
CA ASP A 108 29.20 14.52 -18.18
C ASP A 108 28.97 14.37 -16.66
N LYS A 109 30.05 14.33 -15.87
CA LYS A 109 29.93 14.36 -14.39
C LYS A 109 29.29 15.66 -13.91
N LEU A 110 29.66 16.81 -14.52
CA LEU A 110 29.01 18.10 -14.20
C LEU A 110 27.52 18.13 -14.56
N LYS A 111 27.10 17.47 -15.64
CA LYS A 111 25.70 17.35 -16.03
C LYS A 111 24.85 16.53 -15.05
N LEU A 112 25.46 15.64 -14.27
CA LEU A 112 24.76 14.86 -13.24
C LEU A 112 24.52 15.66 -11.94
N LEU A 113 25.26 16.74 -11.69
CA LEU A 113 25.10 17.53 -10.47
C LEU A 113 23.69 18.07 -10.23
N PRO A 114 22.96 18.59 -11.23
CA PRO A 114 21.57 19.01 -11.04
C PRO A 114 20.66 17.87 -10.62
N THR A 115 20.79 16.69 -11.23
CA THR A 115 20.00 15.50 -10.88
C THR A 115 20.29 15.02 -9.47
N LEU A 116 21.56 15.01 -9.05
CA LEU A 116 21.94 14.67 -7.69
C LEU A 116 21.43 15.69 -6.67
N ALA A 117 21.50 16.99 -7.02
CA ALA A 117 20.95 18.06 -6.18
C ALA A 117 19.42 17.97 -6.08
N GLU A 118 18.73 17.61 -7.17
CA GLU A 118 17.30 17.36 -7.18
C GLU A 118 16.95 16.21 -6.24
N VAL A 119 17.58 15.05 -6.38
CA VAL A 119 17.37 13.89 -5.49
C VAL A 119 17.69 14.27 -4.03
N GLY A 120 18.77 15.01 -3.80
CA GLY A 120 19.16 15.54 -2.49
C GLY A 120 18.08 16.44 -1.87
N SER A 121 17.30 17.13 -2.69
CA SER A 121 16.23 18.03 -2.23
C SER A 121 15.00 17.30 -1.69
N PHE A 122 14.84 15.99 -1.99
CA PHE A 122 13.70 15.19 -1.55
C PHE A 122 13.88 14.61 -0.15
N PHE A 123 15.08 14.62 0.41
CA PHE A 123 15.31 14.11 1.75
C PHE A 123 14.51 14.89 2.79
N PRO A 124 13.92 14.21 3.80
CA PRO A 124 13.13 14.87 4.83
C PRO A 124 13.93 15.88 5.62
N LYS A 125 13.27 16.92 6.12
CA LYS A 125 13.88 18.00 6.91
C LYS A 125 13.24 18.07 8.29
N VAL A 126 14.06 18.07 9.33
CA VAL A 126 13.57 18.26 10.70
C VAL A 126 13.40 19.76 10.95
N ILE A 127 12.20 20.15 11.41
CA ILE A 127 11.85 21.53 11.79
C ILE A 127 11.68 21.67 13.32
N SER A 128 11.55 22.90 13.77
CA SER A 128 11.31 23.19 15.19
C SER A 128 9.89 22.81 15.61
N ALA A 129 9.71 22.33 16.84
CA ALA A 129 8.40 21.98 17.39
C ALA A 129 7.39 23.15 17.39
N LYS A 130 7.88 24.40 17.55
CA LYS A 130 7.04 25.61 17.50
C LYS A 130 6.40 25.84 16.12
N ASP A 131 7.03 25.31 15.07
CA ASP A 131 6.60 25.46 13.68
C ASP A 131 5.81 24.25 13.19
N ALA A 132 5.59 23.23 14.07
CA ALA A 132 4.93 21.97 13.75
C ALA A 132 3.45 21.99 14.18
N PRO A 133 2.49 22.07 13.25
CA PRO A 133 1.06 22.11 13.58
C PRO A 133 0.56 20.90 14.37
N CYS A 134 1.13 19.71 14.16
CA CYS A 134 0.76 18.51 14.90
C CYS A 134 1.06 18.61 16.42
N LYS A 135 1.81 19.62 16.87
CA LYS A 135 2.13 19.88 18.28
C LYS A 135 1.24 20.94 18.95
N GLN A 136 0.16 21.39 18.30
CA GLN A 136 -0.71 22.44 18.86
C GLN A 136 -1.47 22.00 20.11
N VAL A 137 -1.82 20.72 20.21
CA VAL A 137 -2.45 20.10 21.38
C VAL A 137 -1.66 18.86 21.75
N ILE A 138 -1.35 18.66 23.03
CA ILE A 138 -0.51 17.56 23.50
C ILE A 138 -1.17 16.93 24.72
N TYR A 139 -1.46 15.63 24.63
CA TYR A 139 -1.88 14.78 25.76
C TYR A 139 -0.78 13.79 26.10
N ARG A 140 -0.44 13.64 27.37
CA ARG A 140 0.58 12.71 27.86
C ARG A 140 0.10 11.93 29.07
N GLY A 141 0.64 10.74 29.28
CA GLY A 141 0.43 9.95 30.48
C GLY A 141 -1.06 9.68 30.78
N ALA A 142 -1.58 10.27 31.87
CA ALA A 142 -2.97 10.06 32.31
C ALA A 142 -4.01 10.63 31.32
N ASP A 143 -3.66 11.72 30.63
CA ASP A 143 -4.57 12.43 29.73
C ASP A 143 -4.72 11.76 28.35
N VAL A 144 -3.92 10.72 28.07
CA VAL A 144 -4.03 9.95 26.83
C VAL A 144 -5.32 9.17 26.81
N ASN A 145 -6.17 9.44 25.83
CA ASN A 145 -7.43 8.72 25.61
C ASN A 145 -7.75 8.59 24.12
N LEU A 146 -7.46 7.42 23.56
CA LEU A 146 -7.70 7.10 22.15
C LEU A 146 -9.20 7.07 21.80
N LEU A 147 -10.07 6.81 22.79
CA LEU A 147 -11.52 6.74 22.58
C LEU A 147 -12.15 8.13 22.27
N ASN A 148 -11.37 9.21 22.44
CA ASN A 148 -11.79 10.55 22.00
C ASN A 148 -11.69 10.73 20.47
N LEU A 149 -10.96 9.86 19.75
CA LEU A 149 -10.87 9.91 18.31
C LEU A 149 -12.07 9.18 17.67
N PRO A 150 -12.60 9.66 16.55
CA PRO A 150 -13.72 9.02 15.84
C PRO A 150 -13.24 7.82 15.02
N VAL A 151 -12.68 6.81 15.71
CA VAL A 151 -12.20 5.59 15.07
C VAL A 151 -13.38 4.74 14.61
N LEU A 152 -13.29 4.21 13.38
CA LEU A 152 -14.42 3.53 12.74
C LEU A 152 -14.46 2.03 13.10
N LYS A 153 -15.65 1.52 13.32
CA LYS A 153 -15.98 0.11 13.10
C LYS A 153 -16.53 -0.02 11.68
N THR A 154 -15.87 -0.81 10.83
CA THR A 154 -16.15 -0.78 9.38
C THR A 154 -17.15 -1.84 8.94
N TRP A 155 -17.09 -3.05 9.52
CA TRP A 155 -17.98 -4.13 9.16
C TRP A 155 -18.61 -4.77 10.40
N PRO A 156 -19.81 -5.38 10.29
CA PRO A 156 -20.57 -5.88 11.44
C PRO A 156 -19.80 -6.87 12.34
N GLN A 157 -18.95 -7.74 11.75
CA GLN A 157 -18.21 -8.76 12.49
C GLN A 157 -16.79 -8.30 12.87
N ASP A 158 -16.39 -7.04 12.58
CA ASP A 158 -15.10 -6.53 13.05
C ASP A 158 -15.00 -6.67 14.57
N GLY A 159 -13.82 -7.07 15.04
CA GLY A 159 -13.54 -7.29 16.47
C GLY A 159 -13.60 -6.02 17.32
N GLY A 160 -13.79 -4.85 16.70
CA GLY A 160 -13.90 -3.54 17.33
C GLY A 160 -13.62 -2.42 16.32
N PRO A 161 -13.39 -1.18 16.79
CA PRO A 161 -12.95 -0.09 15.93
C PRO A 161 -11.50 -0.28 15.48
N PHE A 162 -11.20 0.14 14.24
CA PHE A 162 -9.86 0.06 13.65
C PHE A 162 -9.40 1.40 13.10
N ILE A 163 -8.15 1.77 13.37
CA ILE A 163 -7.44 2.83 12.66
C ILE A 163 -7.00 2.23 11.32
N THR A 164 -7.52 2.78 10.22
CA THR A 164 -7.44 2.13 8.89
C THR A 164 -6.50 2.82 7.90
N LEU A 165 -6.08 4.06 8.18
CA LEU A 165 -5.19 4.84 7.30
C LEU A 165 -4.00 5.45 8.06
N PRO A 166 -3.30 4.67 8.92
CA PRO A 166 -2.18 5.17 9.69
C PRO A 166 -0.87 5.06 8.92
N CYS A 167 0.01 6.05 9.07
CA CYS A 167 1.42 5.95 8.70
C CYS A 167 2.21 5.55 9.96
N VAL A 168 2.57 4.30 10.09
CA VAL A 168 3.27 3.74 11.25
C VAL A 168 4.78 3.85 11.03
N ILE A 169 5.45 4.52 11.95
CA ILE A 169 6.87 4.86 11.89
C ILE A 169 7.62 3.97 12.87
N THR A 170 8.60 3.25 12.37
CA THR A 170 9.52 2.43 13.17
C THR A 170 10.96 2.73 12.77
N ARG A 171 11.92 2.30 13.59
CA ARG A 171 13.35 2.44 13.31
C ARG A 171 14.02 1.08 13.38
N ASP A 172 14.82 0.78 12.36
CA ASP A 172 15.67 -0.41 12.34
C ASP A 172 16.68 -0.35 13.50
N PRO A 173 16.72 -1.35 14.36
CA PRO A 173 17.59 -1.36 15.52
C PRO A 173 19.10 -1.45 15.17
N HIS A 174 19.44 -1.90 13.97
CA HIS A 174 20.83 -2.07 13.52
C HIS A 174 21.34 -0.86 12.75
N SER A 175 20.59 -0.40 11.76
CA SER A 175 20.99 0.69 10.89
C SER A 175 20.54 2.07 11.35
N GLY A 176 19.55 2.14 12.25
CA GLY A 176 18.90 3.37 12.66
C GLY A 176 17.99 3.99 11.59
N LYS A 177 17.81 3.34 10.44
CA LYS A 177 16.96 3.83 9.36
C LYS A 177 15.49 3.73 9.75
N ARG A 178 14.70 4.72 9.32
CA ARG A 178 13.24 4.71 9.52
C ARG A 178 12.56 3.87 8.45
N ASN A 179 11.42 3.30 8.82
CA ASN A 179 10.43 2.73 7.93
C ASN A 179 9.08 3.37 8.22
N VAL A 180 8.30 3.65 7.20
CA VAL A 180 6.94 4.17 7.32
C VAL A 180 6.01 3.25 6.54
N GLY A 181 5.21 2.48 7.26
CA GLY A 181 4.28 1.52 6.64
C GLY A 181 2.83 1.76 7.06
N MET A 182 1.90 1.33 6.21
CA MET A 182 0.47 1.37 6.53
C MET A 182 0.05 0.02 7.11
N TYR A 183 -0.31 0.01 8.38
CA TYR A 183 -0.74 -1.19 9.11
C TYR A 183 -1.99 -0.86 9.93
N ARG A 184 -3.08 -1.60 9.74
CA ARG A 184 -4.30 -1.40 10.53
C ARG A 184 -4.04 -1.62 12.02
N MET A 185 -4.80 -0.94 12.86
CA MET A 185 -4.63 -1.01 14.31
C MET A 185 -6.01 -1.14 14.97
N GLN A 186 -6.29 -2.29 15.59
CA GLN A 186 -7.51 -2.47 16.37
C GLN A 186 -7.42 -1.71 17.69
N VAL A 187 -8.38 -0.87 17.97
CA VAL A 187 -8.47 -0.18 19.27
C VAL A 187 -9.01 -1.15 20.31
N TYR A 188 -8.25 -1.39 21.37
CA TYR A 188 -8.68 -2.25 22.46
C TYR A 188 -9.27 -1.46 23.63
N ASP A 189 -8.64 -0.33 23.95
CA ASP A 189 -9.04 0.56 25.04
C ASP A 189 -8.46 1.98 24.85
N ALA A 190 -8.53 2.81 25.88
CA ALA A 190 -8.07 4.19 25.85
C ALA A 190 -6.58 4.37 25.54
N LYS A 191 -5.75 3.35 25.73
CA LYS A 191 -4.28 3.44 25.64
C LYS A 191 -3.61 2.31 24.87
N THR A 192 -4.38 1.33 24.37
CA THR A 192 -3.78 0.20 23.67
C THR A 192 -4.48 -0.11 22.35
N THR A 193 -3.68 -0.53 21.37
CA THR A 193 -4.17 -1.06 20.09
C THR A 193 -3.42 -2.33 19.72
N GLY A 194 -4.01 -3.14 18.86
CA GLY A 194 -3.29 -4.13 18.08
C GLY A 194 -2.40 -3.43 17.04
N MET A 195 -1.35 -4.11 16.61
CA MET A 195 -0.46 -3.63 15.56
C MET A 195 -0.32 -4.73 14.51
N HIS A 196 -1.05 -4.63 13.40
CA HIS A 196 -1.15 -5.69 12.39
C HIS A 196 0.13 -5.79 11.54
N TRP A 197 1.21 -6.24 12.13
CA TRP A 197 2.48 -6.46 11.44
C TRP A 197 2.54 -7.87 10.88
N GLN A 198 2.18 -8.02 9.62
CA GLN A 198 2.37 -9.27 8.89
C GLN A 198 3.86 -9.63 8.85
N ARG A 199 4.17 -10.94 8.96
CA ARG A 199 5.54 -11.48 9.14
C ARG A 199 6.56 -11.01 8.11
N GLN A 200 6.13 -10.79 6.88
CA GLN A 200 6.97 -10.40 5.74
C GLN A 200 7.14 -8.88 5.60
N LYS A 201 6.54 -8.08 6.47
CA LYS A 201 6.63 -6.61 6.43
C LYS A 201 7.83 -6.12 7.24
N VAL A 202 8.40 -4.97 6.81
CA VAL A 202 9.61 -4.38 7.40
C VAL A 202 9.46 -4.11 8.90
N ALA A 203 8.32 -3.59 9.36
CA ALA A 203 8.10 -3.36 10.80
C ALA A 203 8.14 -4.66 11.62
N ALA A 204 7.64 -5.78 11.07
CA ALA A 204 7.76 -7.09 11.71
C ALA A 204 9.21 -7.61 11.70
N GLU A 205 10.00 -7.25 10.69
CA GLU A 205 11.43 -7.53 10.65
C GLU A 205 12.16 -6.75 11.74
N HIS A 206 11.93 -5.44 11.87
CA HIS A 206 12.48 -4.63 12.95
C HIS A 206 12.18 -5.20 14.34
N LEU A 207 10.93 -5.68 14.55
CA LEU A 207 10.54 -6.32 15.80
C LEU A 207 11.34 -7.62 16.05
N ARG A 208 11.48 -8.48 15.04
CA ARG A 208 12.26 -9.72 15.14
C ARG A 208 13.74 -9.46 15.42
N ASP A 209 14.32 -8.46 14.77
CA ASP A 209 15.72 -8.11 14.94
C ASP A 209 15.98 -7.52 16.32
N ARG A 210 15.03 -6.73 16.83
CA ARG A 210 15.07 -6.25 18.21
C ARG A 210 15.00 -7.41 19.21
N LEU A 211 14.11 -8.37 18.99
CA LEU A 211 14.02 -9.59 19.79
C LEU A 211 15.31 -10.41 19.76
N ARG A 212 15.93 -10.57 18.58
CA ARG A 212 17.22 -11.27 18.44
C ARG A 212 18.33 -10.58 19.23
N ALA A 213 18.46 -9.28 19.11
CA ALA A 213 19.47 -8.50 19.81
C ALA A 213 19.38 -8.67 21.33
N THR A 214 18.16 -8.82 21.88
CA THR A 214 17.94 -9.03 23.32
C THR A 214 18.12 -10.48 23.77
N THR A 215 18.04 -11.45 22.87
CA THR A 215 18.14 -12.89 23.18
C THR A 215 19.53 -13.49 22.95
N THR A 216 20.33 -12.96 22.01
CA THR A 216 21.67 -13.48 21.68
C THR A 216 22.69 -13.37 22.82
N ASP A 217 22.48 -12.51 23.79
CA ASP A 217 23.34 -12.42 24.99
C ASP A 217 23.10 -13.57 26.01
N ARG A 218 22.16 -14.48 25.79
CA ARG A 218 21.67 -15.37 26.85
C ARG A 218 21.67 -16.88 26.60
N SER A 219 21.66 -17.37 25.40
CA SER A 219 21.78 -18.83 25.12
C SER A 219 21.41 -19.20 23.67
N GLY A 220 22.18 -19.08 22.76
CA GLY A 220 22.27 -19.63 21.41
C GLY A 220 21.13 -20.40 20.69
N ASN A 221 19.98 -20.63 21.29
CA ASN A 221 18.91 -21.41 20.68
C ASN A 221 17.52 -21.01 21.21
N VAL A 222 16.96 -19.92 20.69
CA VAL A 222 15.51 -19.67 20.78
C VAL A 222 14.92 -19.82 19.39
N ASP A 223 13.92 -20.67 19.25
CA ASP A 223 13.16 -20.80 18.01
C ASP A 223 12.33 -19.53 17.79
N LEU A 224 12.95 -18.56 17.13
CA LEU A 224 12.36 -17.25 16.82
C LEU A 224 11.16 -17.38 15.89
N MET A 225 11.07 -18.46 15.11
CA MET A 225 9.93 -18.74 14.24
C MET A 225 8.67 -19.06 15.05
N ALA A 226 8.83 -19.71 16.20
CA ALA A 226 7.72 -19.99 17.11
C ALA A 226 7.20 -18.70 17.79
N LEU A 227 8.08 -17.75 18.14
CA LEU A 227 7.71 -16.48 18.77
C LEU A 227 6.98 -15.50 17.84
N THR A 228 7.18 -15.63 16.52
CA THR A 228 6.54 -14.79 15.50
C THR A 228 5.45 -15.51 14.72
N ALA A 229 5.23 -16.80 15.01
CA ALA A 229 4.18 -17.61 14.44
C ALA A 229 2.96 -17.53 15.35
N GLY A 230 2.09 -16.57 15.23
CA GLY A 230 0.84 -16.51 16.00
C GLY A 230 0.28 -17.94 16.20
N GLY A 231 0.41 -18.46 17.40
CA GLY A 231 -0.03 -19.81 17.77
C GLY A 231 0.24 -20.08 19.25
N THR A 232 -0.61 -20.90 19.87
CA THR A 232 -0.59 -21.28 21.30
C THR A 232 0.76 -21.74 21.86
N THR A 233 1.68 -22.18 21.01
CA THR A 233 3.04 -22.60 21.38
C THR A 233 3.98 -21.44 21.75
N ALA A 234 3.75 -20.24 21.21
CA ALA A 234 4.56 -19.06 21.53
C ALA A 234 4.34 -18.59 22.98
N ALA A 235 3.09 -18.58 23.43
CA ALA A 235 2.73 -18.19 24.79
C ALA A 235 3.27 -19.20 25.85
N GLN A 236 3.31 -20.48 25.51
CA GLN A 236 3.88 -21.52 26.40
C GLN A 236 5.41 -21.41 26.52
N SER A 237 6.11 -21.08 25.43
CA SER A 237 7.57 -20.88 25.43
C SER A 237 7.99 -19.64 26.23
N LEU A 238 7.16 -18.57 26.20
CA LEU A 238 7.37 -17.35 26.98
C LEU A 238 7.13 -17.56 28.49
N ASN A 239 6.18 -18.40 28.88
CA ASN A 239 5.90 -18.70 30.29
C ASN A 239 7.03 -19.49 30.98
N THR A 240 7.81 -20.26 30.23
CA THR A 240 8.95 -21.01 30.79
C THR A 240 10.19 -20.12 31.04
N LEU A 241 10.25 -18.94 30.45
CA LEU A 241 11.30 -17.93 30.66
C LEU A 241 11.08 -17.06 31.94
N ASN A 242 10.11 -17.37 32.74
CA ASN A 242 9.31 -16.42 33.49
C ASN A 242 9.67 -16.08 34.92
N GLN A 243 10.74 -16.40 35.56
CA GLN A 243 10.87 -15.93 36.95
C GLN A 243 12.08 -15.03 37.30
N THR A 244 13.10 -15.02 36.47
CA THR A 244 14.29 -14.16 36.75
C THR A 244 14.33 -12.89 35.90
N THR A 245 13.38 -12.74 34.98
CA THR A 245 13.41 -11.73 33.89
C THR A 245 12.60 -10.46 34.17
N VAL A 246 11.71 -10.47 35.16
CA VAL A 246 10.74 -9.37 35.41
C VAL A 246 11.39 -8.02 35.73
N THR A 247 12.61 -8.00 36.24
CA THR A 247 13.30 -6.75 36.62
C THR A 247 14.01 -6.06 35.45
N ARG A 248 14.25 -6.77 34.33
CA ARG A 248 14.91 -6.24 33.12
C ARG A 248 13.95 -5.93 31.97
N ILE A 249 12.68 -6.24 32.08
CA ILE A 249 11.65 -6.06 31.03
C ILE A 249 11.44 -4.56 30.64
N ARG A 250 11.95 -3.61 31.40
CA ARG A 250 11.87 -2.18 31.07
C ARG A 250 12.75 -1.75 29.89
N GLU A 251 13.72 -2.55 29.47
CA GLU A 251 14.63 -2.24 28.36
C GLU A 251 14.18 -2.86 27.02
N ASP A 252 13.21 -3.75 27.03
CA ASP A 252 12.79 -4.52 25.86
C ASP A 252 11.55 -3.92 25.19
N ARG A 253 11.67 -2.68 24.72
CA ARG A 253 10.62 -1.96 23.99
C ARG A 253 11.10 -1.55 22.62
N MET A 254 10.18 -1.58 21.66
CA MET A 254 10.37 -0.97 20.35
C MET A 254 9.50 0.28 20.29
N GLU A 255 10.13 1.43 20.13
CA GLU A 255 9.44 2.71 20.00
C GLU A 255 8.72 2.78 18.65
N VAL A 256 7.51 3.32 18.65
CA VAL A 256 6.63 3.46 17.50
C VAL A 256 5.93 4.80 17.55
N ALA A 257 5.81 5.46 16.43
CA ALA A 257 4.93 6.60 16.26
C ALA A 257 3.97 6.36 15.09
N VAL A 258 2.79 6.96 15.14
CA VAL A 258 1.76 6.79 14.12
C VAL A 258 1.23 8.16 13.72
N ALA A 259 1.33 8.51 12.44
CA ALA A 259 0.77 9.73 11.89
C ALA A 259 -0.54 9.42 11.16
N ILE A 260 -1.57 10.24 11.40
CA ILE A 260 -2.88 10.16 10.73
C ILE A 260 -3.20 11.52 10.13
N GLY A 261 -3.65 11.53 8.87
CA GLY A 261 -4.01 12.77 8.19
C GLY A 261 -2.80 13.61 7.78
N THR A 262 -1.81 12.99 7.14
CA THR A 262 -0.70 13.67 6.46
C THR A 262 -1.18 14.23 5.11
N ASP A 263 -0.33 14.94 4.38
CA ASP A 263 -0.59 15.25 2.98
C ASP A 263 -0.76 13.96 2.15
N PRO A 264 -1.45 14.02 1.00
CA PRO A 264 -1.84 12.80 0.29
C PRO A 264 -0.66 11.97 -0.22
N ALA A 265 0.44 12.61 -0.67
CA ALA A 265 1.59 11.87 -1.18
C ALA A 265 2.36 11.17 -0.02
N THR A 266 2.43 11.78 1.15
CA THR A 266 3.02 11.16 2.35
C THR A 266 2.17 9.98 2.83
N THR A 267 0.83 10.11 2.86
CA THR A 267 -0.06 8.98 3.17
C THR A 267 0.12 7.85 2.15
N PHE A 268 0.15 8.17 0.86
CA PHE A 268 0.34 7.19 -0.21
C PHE A 268 1.71 6.50 -0.12
N SER A 269 2.78 7.22 0.20
CA SER A 269 4.13 6.62 0.27
C SER A 269 4.24 5.49 1.31
N ALA A 270 3.40 5.50 2.35
CA ALA A 270 3.37 4.45 3.37
C ALA A 270 2.88 3.08 2.87
N ILE A 271 2.26 3.00 1.68
CA ILE A 271 1.87 1.74 1.04
C ILE A 271 2.83 1.29 -0.06
N VAL A 272 3.73 2.18 -0.49
CA VAL A 272 4.66 1.90 -1.60
C VAL A 272 5.68 0.87 -1.12
N PRO A 273 5.85 -0.29 -1.79
CA PRO A 273 6.87 -1.26 -1.43
C PRO A 273 8.27 -0.72 -1.82
N ALA A 274 8.85 0.07 -0.92
CA ALA A 274 10.16 0.66 -1.12
C ALA A 274 11.24 -0.43 -1.33
N PRO A 275 12.23 -0.20 -2.21
CA PRO A 275 13.41 -1.05 -2.25
C PRO A 275 14.13 -1.03 -0.90
N PRO A 276 14.88 -2.09 -0.55
CA PRO A 276 15.72 -2.07 0.65
C PRO A 276 16.56 -0.80 0.72
N ASP A 277 16.67 -0.24 1.89
CA ASP A 277 17.43 1.00 2.16
C ASP A 277 16.86 2.32 1.63
N VAL A 278 15.69 2.32 1.00
CA VAL A 278 14.98 3.53 0.57
C VAL A 278 13.89 3.87 1.57
N GLU A 279 14.02 5.01 2.23
CA GLU A 279 13.03 5.51 3.19
C GLU A 279 11.78 6.04 2.48
N GLU A 280 10.59 5.73 2.99
CA GLU A 280 9.31 6.16 2.40
C GLU A 280 9.15 7.70 2.39
N TYR A 281 9.77 8.41 3.32
CA TYR A 281 9.78 9.88 3.27
C TYR A 281 10.61 10.44 2.10
N LEU A 282 11.64 9.73 1.63
CA LEU A 282 12.34 10.08 0.40
C LEU A 282 11.42 9.87 -0.82
N ILE A 283 10.66 8.77 -0.83
CA ILE A 283 9.65 8.51 -1.88
C ILE A 283 8.58 9.60 -1.86
N SER A 284 8.09 9.96 -0.67
CA SER A 284 7.16 11.07 -0.52
C SER A 284 7.75 12.38 -1.05
N GLY A 285 9.01 12.69 -0.72
CA GLY A 285 9.71 13.86 -1.23
C GLY A 285 9.83 13.88 -2.75
N PHE A 286 10.15 12.71 -3.35
CA PHE A 286 10.17 12.53 -4.80
C PHE A 286 8.80 12.75 -5.45
N LEU A 287 7.74 12.19 -4.88
CA LEU A 287 6.38 12.34 -5.40
C LEU A 287 5.91 13.80 -5.31
N ARG A 288 6.14 14.45 -4.18
CA ARG A 288 5.78 15.85 -3.90
C ARG A 288 6.67 16.88 -4.60
N GLN A 289 7.86 16.48 -5.05
CA GLN A 289 8.93 17.41 -5.49
C GLN A 289 9.30 18.44 -4.40
N LYS A 290 9.17 18.04 -3.14
CA LYS A 290 9.41 18.87 -1.95
C LYS A 290 9.66 17.95 -0.74
N PRO A 291 10.63 18.25 0.13
CA PRO A 291 10.92 17.43 1.30
C PRO A 291 9.71 17.34 2.24
N VAL A 292 9.57 16.21 2.92
CA VAL A 292 8.67 16.07 4.05
C VAL A 292 9.28 16.81 5.25
N GLU A 293 8.52 17.69 5.88
CA GLU A 293 8.93 18.34 7.12
C GLU A 293 8.58 17.45 8.30
N LEU A 294 9.59 17.12 9.09
CA LEU A 294 9.48 16.26 10.27
C LEU A 294 9.72 17.07 11.54
N VAL A 295 9.18 16.59 12.64
CA VAL A 295 9.44 17.13 13.99
C VAL A 295 9.72 16.00 14.96
N LYS A 296 10.56 16.20 15.97
CA LYS A 296 10.78 15.22 17.02
C LYS A 296 9.46 14.91 17.75
N ALA A 297 9.24 13.63 18.01
CA ALA A 297 8.14 13.16 18.85
C ALA A 297 8.30 13.67 20.31
N GLU A 298 7.25 13.52 21.12
CA GLU A 298 7.21 14.03 22.51
C GLU A 298 7.78 13.03 23.53
N THR A 299 7.57 11.74 23.28
CA THR A 299 7.81 10.67 24.27
C THR A 299 8.66 9.53 23.72
N VAL A 300 8.97 9.53 22.42
CA VAL A 300 9.79 8.50 21.75
C VAL A 300 10.88 9.17 20.90
N ASP A 301 12.00 8.48 20.68
CA ASP A 301 13.11 9.00 19.87
C ASP A 301 12.88 8.75 18.37
N LEU A 302 11.79 9.30 17.87
CA LEU A 302 11.41 9.26 16.45
C LEU A 302 11.09 10.66 15.95
N GLU A 303 11.20 10.86 14.63
CA GLU A 303 10.70 12.05 13.95
C GLU A 303 9.41 11.68 13.20
N VAL A 304 8.43 12.57 13.29
CA VAL A 304 7.07 12.41 12.76
C VAL A 304 6.71 13.55 11.80
N PRO A 305 5.79 13.36 10.84
CA PRO A 305 5.35 14.43 9.93
C PRO A 305 4.77 15.61 10.71
N ALA A 306 5.41 16.77 10.56
CA ALA A 306 5.07 17.98 11.31
C ALA A 306 3.66 18.51 11.02
N HIS A 307 3.14 18.21 9.83
CA HIS A 307 1.86 18.70 9.33
C HIS A 307 0.73 17.66 9.43
N ALA A 308 0.94 16.52 10.07
CA ALA A 308 -0.11 15.52 10.32
C ALA A 308 -1.24 16.11 11.18
N GLU A 309 -2.45 15.62 11.03
CA GLU A 309 -3.59 16.00 11.85
C GLU A 309 -3.49 15.41 13.26
N TYR A 310 -3.09 14.11 13.37
CA TYR A 310 -2.83 13.42 14.64
C TYR A 310 -1.49 12.70 14.61
N ILE A 311 -0.83 12.65 15.77
CA ILE A 311 0.31 11.78 16.03
C ILE A 311 -0.01 10.96 17.29
N LEU A 312 0.14 9.64 17.19
CA LEU A 312 0.09 8.73 18.35
C LEU A 312 1.52 8.26 18.59
N GLU A 313 1.97 8.36 19.84
CA GLU A 313 3.33 7.97 20.23
C GLU A 313 3.29 6.91 21.32
N GLY A 314 4.24 5.99 21.26
CA GLY A 314 4.30 4.93 22.24
C GLY A 314 5.30 3.84 21.89
N TYR A 315 5.01 2.63 22.31
CA TYR A 315 5.90 1.49 22.13
C TYR A 315 5.13 0.18 21.95
N VAL A 316 5.79 -0.76 21.34
CA VAL A 316 5.41 -2.17 21.36
C VAL A 316 6.30 -2.88 22.38
N GLN A 317 5.70 -3.58 23.35
CA GLN A 317 6.43 -4.41 24.30
C GLN A 317 6.83 -5.71 23.61
N LEU A 318 8.12 -6.04 23.64
CA LEU A 318 8.61 -7.25 22.99
C LEU A 318 7.99 -8.51 23.63
N GLY A 319 7.44 -9.38 22.78
CA GLY A 319 6.80 -10.63 23.21
C GLY A 319 5.38 -10.48 23.76
N GLU A 320 4.82 -9.27 23.87
CA GLU A 320 3.41 -9.10 24.22
C GLU A 320 2.54 -9.20 22.97
N LEU A 321 1.65 -10.16 22.97
CA LEU A 321 0.68 -10.42 21.90
C LEU A 321 -0.74 -10.35 22.46
N ARG A 322 -1.68 -9.89 21.63
CA ARG A 322 -3.11 -9.90 21.91
C ARG A 322 -3.90 -10.23 20.67
N THR A 323 -5.02 -10.92 20.85
CA THR A 323 -5.92 -11.27 19.75
C THR A 323 -6.43 -10.01 19.05
N GLU A 324 -6.25 -9.95 17.74
CA GLU A 324 -6.79 -8.93 16.82
C GLU A 324 -7.80 -9.59 15.87
N GLY A 325 -8.82 -8.84 15.50
CA GLY A 325 -9.80 -9.26 14.53
C GLY A 325 -11.07 -9.89 15.15
N PRO A 326 -11.96 -10.41 14.30
CA PRO A 326 -11.90 -10.40 12.84
C PRO A 326 -11.87 -8.99 12.26
N PHE A 327 -11.45 -8.87 10.99
CA PHE A 327 -11.48 -7.61 10.25
C PHE A 327 -11.97 -7.84 8.83
N GLY A 328 -12.97 -7.09 8.38
CA GLY A 328 -13.41 -7.08 6.99
C GLY A 328 -12.36 -6.46 6.09
N ASP A 329 -11.73 -7.27 5.22
CA ASP A 329 -10.53 -6.88 4.49
C ASP A 329 -10.76 -6.68 2.98
N HIS A 330 -9.76 -6.16 2.27
CA HIS A 330 -9.81 -5.81 0.85
C HIS A 330 -10.06 -6.99 -0.09
N THR A 331 -9.91 -8.21 0.38
CA THR A 331 -10.31 -9.42 -0.35
C THR A 331 -11.84 -9.56 -0.48
N GLY A 332 -12.62 -8.78 0.27
CA GLY A 332 -14.06 -8.90 0.38
C GLY A 332 -14.51 -9.97 1.37
N PHE A 333 -13.59 -10.52 2.14
CA PHE A 333 -13.80 -11.51 3.19
C PHE A 333 -13.21 -11.03 4.51
N TYR A 334 -13.68 -11.60 5.63
CA TYR A 334 -13.09 -11.33 6.92
C TYR A 334 -11.74 -12.06 7.05
N THR A 335 -10.71 -11.33 7.52
CA THR A 335 -9.52 -11.97 8.11
C THR A 335 -9.91 -12.54 9.46
N MET A 336 -9.51 -13.77 9.72
CA MET A 336 -9.77 -14.42 11.00
C MET A 336 -8.96 -13.79 12.11
N GLN A 337 -9.36 -14.07 13.35
CA GLN A 337 -8.61 -13.66 14.53
C GLN A 337 -7.21 -14.29 14.54
N ASP A 338 -6.21 -13.48 14.89
CA ASP A 338 -4.84 -13.94 15.11
C ASP A 338 -4.17 -13.07 16.19
N GLU A 339 -3.01 -13.47 16.67
CA GLU A 339 -2.28 -12.75 17.70
C GLU A 339 -1.27 -11.77 17.07
N TYR A 340 -1.36 -10.50 17.49
CA TYR A 340 -0.48 -9.43 17.04
C TYR A 340 0.10 -8.65 18.21
N PRO A 341 1.25 -7.96 18.00
CA PRO A 341 1.86 -7.10 19.01
C PRO A 341 0.90 -6.03 19.52
N VAL A 342 1.06 -5.66 20.79
CA VAL A 342 0.28 -4.59 21.43
C VAL A 342 1.06 -3.29 21.39
N PHE A 343 0.45 -2.23 20.85
CA PHE A 343 0.98 -0.88 20.89
C PHE A 343 0.40 -0.12 22.09
N HIS A 344 1.29 0.36 22.98
CA HIS A 344 0.96 1.13 24.17
C HIS A 344 1.20 2.62 23.92
N LEU A 345 0.16 3.43 24.05
CA LEU A 345 0.23 4.86 23.84
C LEU A 345 0.81 5.59 25.07
N THR A 346 1.75 6.49 24.82
CA THR A 346 2.37 7.37 25.82
C THR A 346 1.99 8.83 25.60
N ALA A 347 1.70 9.22 24.35
CA ALA A 347 1.20 10.54 24.02
C ALA A 347 0.27 10.50 22.79
N ILE A 348 -0.63 11.48 22.74
CA ILE A 348 -1.41 11.86 21.55
C ILE A 348 -1.17 13.35 21.34
N THR A 349 -0.68 13.72 20.14
CA THR A 349 -0.60 15.12 19.75
C THR A 349 -1.43 15.37 18.50
N HIS A 350 -1.99 16.57 18.38
CA HIS A 350 -2.82 16.89 17.20
C HIS A 350 -2.91 18.39 16.93
N ARG A 351 -3.37 18.73 15.75
CA ARG A 351 -3.70 20.10 15.38
C ARG A 351 -4.95 20.58 16.13
N LYS A 352 -5.16 21.89 16.24
CA LYS A 352 -6.47 22.43 16.62
C LYS A 352 -7.50 22.05 15.56
N ASP A 353 -8.70 21.64 16.01
CA ASP A 353 -9.81 21.19 15.13
C ASP A 353 -9.36 20.12 14.12
N PRO A 354 -8.83 18.99 14.57
CA PRO A 354 -8.19 18.04 13.71
C PRO A 354 -9.20 17.26 12.84
N ILE A 355 -8.74 16.85 11.65
CA ILE A 355 -9.52 16.03 10.72
C ILE A 355 -8.98 14.61 10.78
N TYR A 356 -9.83 13.66 11.13
CA TYR A 356 -9.47 12.25 11.15
C TYR A 356 -9.57 11.66 9.74
N ALA A 357 -8.46 11.21 9.18
CA ALA A 357 -8.43 10.54 7.88
C ALA A 357 -8.59 9.03 8.08
N ALA A 358 -9.55 8.43 7.38
CA ALA A 358 -9.82 7.00 7.42
C ALA A 358 -10.10 6.47 6.02
N THR A 359 -9.91 5.18 5.84
CA THR A 359 -10.36 4.43 4.66
C THR A 359 -11.17 3.23 5.11
N ILE A 360 -11.93 2.65 4.19
CA ILE A 360 -12.48 1.31 4.35
C ILE A 360 -11.96 0.42 3.23
N VAL A 361 -11.83 -0.83 3.52
CA VAL A 361 -11.54 -1.89 2.56
C VAL A 361 -12.68 -2.89 2.54
N GLY A 362 -12.83 -3.63 1.45
CA GLY A 362 -13.93 -4.57 1.29
C GLY A 362 -13.98 -5.10 -0.14
N LYS A 363 -15.16 -5.57 -0.55
CA LYS A 363 -15.36 -6.07 -1.91
C LYS A 363 -15.05 -4.98 -2.95
N PRO A 364 -14.10 -5.21 -3.88
CA PRO A 364 -13.68 -4.20 -4.86
C PRO A 364 -14.81 -3.71 -5.82
N PRO A 365 -14.65 -2.49 -6.38
CA PRO A 365 -13.55 -1.55 -6.15
C PRO A 365 -13.76 -0.72 -4.89
N MET A 366 -12.67 -0.46 -4.16
CA MET A 366 -12.60 0.44 -3.02
C MET A 366 -11.43 1.43 -3.24
N GLU A 367 -11.15 2.27 -2.26
CA GLU A 367 -10.09 3.29 -2.34
C GLU A 367 -8.70 2.69 -2.59
N ASP A 368 -8.40 1.56 -1.98
CA ASP A 368 -7.16 0.79 -2.11
C ASP A 368 -6.87 0.30 -3.54
N ALA A 369 -7.91 0.00 -4.32
CA ALA A 369 -7.78 -0.39 -5.71
C ALA A 369 -7.13 0.71 -6.56
N TRP A 370 -7.48 1.97 -6.31
CA TRP A 370 -6.90 3.11 -7.03
C TRP A 370 -5.49 3.44 -6.57
N MET A 371 -5.20 3.25 -5.28
CA MET A 371 -3.83 3.31 -4.77
C MET A 371 -2.97 2.20 -5.38
N GLY A 372 -3.51 0.97 -5.51
CA GLY A 372 -2.87 -0.14 -6.21
C GLY A 372 -2.52 0.19 -7.66
N LYS A 373 -3.39 0.90 -8.39
CA LYS A 373 -3.12 1.37 -9.75
C LYS A 373 -1.94 2.35 -9.82
N ALA A 374 -1.81 3.25 -8.85
CA ALA A 374 -0.66 4.14 -8.79
C ALA A 374 0.64 3.36 -8.49
N VAL A 375 0.60 2.40 -7.56
CA VAL A 375 1.74 1.51 -7.27
C VAL A 375 2.17 0.75 -8.52
N GLU A 376 1.22 0.18 -9.27
CA GLU A 376 1.47 -0.54 -10.52
C GLU A 376 2.30 0.30 -11.51
N ARG A 377 1.93 1.55 -11.73
CA ARG A 377 2.65 2.44 -12.67
C ARG A 377 4.03 2.83 -12.14
N ILE A 378 4.16 3.11 -10.85
CA ILE A 378 5.42 3.45 -10.20
C ILE A 378 6.41 2.28 -10.26
N PHE A 379 5.92 1.03 -10.11
CA PHE A 379 6.78 -0.16 -10.08
C PHE A 379 7.13 -0.73 -11.45
N LEU A 380 6.36 -0.44 -12.49
CA LEU A 380 6.65 -0.92 -13.84
C LEU A 380 8.10 -0.65 -14.29
N PRO A 381 8.68 0.57 -14.12
CA PRO A 381 10.08 0.80 -14.47
C PRO A 381 11.07 -0.05 -13.68
N LEU A 382 10.79 -0.31 -12.40
CA LEU A 382 11.66 -1.14 -11.55
C LEU A 382 11.60 -2.61 -11.98
N MET A 383 10.42 -3.13 -12.32
CA MET A 383 10.26 -4.47 -12.87
C MET A 383 11.03 -4.62 -14.20
N GLN A 384 10.99 -3.59 -15.05
CA GLN A 384 11.68 -3.57 -16.35
C GLN A 384 13.22 -3.58 -16.22
N LEU A 385 13.80 -3.24 -15.07
CA LEU A 385 15.25 -3.41 -14.84
C LEU A 385 15.66 -4.89 -14.82
N THR A 386 14.82 -5.76 -14.25
CA THR A 386 15.10 -7.18 -14.12
C THR A 386 14.46 -8.01 -15.24
N LEU A 387 13.30 -7.59 -15.71
CA LEU A 387 12.49 -8.22 -16.75
C LEU A 387 12.22 -7.22 -17.89
N PRO A 388 13.24 -6.88 -18.71
CA PRO A 388 13.13 -5.82 -19.72
C PRO A 388 12.13 -6.13 -20.85
N GLU A 389 11.73 -7.38 -21.00
CA GLU A 389 10.69 -7.82 -21.91
C GLU A 389 9.27 -7.40 -21.51
N ILE A 390 9.05 -7.01 -20.26
CA ILE A 390 7.74 -6.51 -19.81
C ILE A 390 7.47 -5.17 -20.50
N VAL A 391 6.35 -5.11 -21.22
CA VAL A 391 5.87 -3.89 -21.88
C VAL A 391 4.93 -3.14 -20.96
N ASP A 392 3.97 -3.87 -20.38
CA ASP A 392 2.99 -3.30 -19.46
C ASP A 392 2.48 -4.34 -18.45
N VAL A 393 1.89 -3.86 -17.35
CA VAL A 393 1.28 -4.68 -16.32
C VAL A 393 -0.06 -4.10 -15.89
N ASN A 394 -0.95 -4.96 -15.41
CA ASN A 394 -2.22 -4.59 -14.82
C ASN A 394 -2.46 -5.41 -13.55
N LEU A 395 -2.72 -4.72 -12.44
CA LEU A 395 -3.21 -5.27 -11.18
C LEU A 395 -4.70 -4.95 -11.06
N PRO A 396 -5.60 -5.76 -11.65
CA PRO A 396 -7.01 -5.42 -11.71
C PRO A 396 -7.66 -5.42 -10.31
N PRO A 397 -8.56 -4.47 -10.02
CA PRO A 397 -9.32 -4.46 -8.76
C PRO A 397 -10.04 -5.78 -8.49
N GLU A 398 -10.55 -6.43 -9.52
CA GLU A 398 -11.24 -7.73 -9.45
C GLU A 398 -10.32 -8.86 -8.97
N GLY A 399 -9.01 -8.73 -9.17
CA GLY A 399 -7.97 -9.61 -8.66
C GLY A 399 -7.37 -9.12 -7.33
N VAL A 400 -8.04 -8.18 -6.65
CA VAL A 400 -7.59 -7.56 -5.39
C VAL A 400 -6.11 -7.14 -5.43
N PHE A 401 -5.68 -6.62 -6.55
CA PHE A 401 -4.34 -6.09 -6.91
C PHE A 401 -3.13 -6.97 -6.53
N HIS A 402 -3.30 -8.09 -5.84
CA HIS A 402 -2.21 -9.05 -5.57
C HIS A 402 -2.56 -10.50 -5.92
N ASN A 403 -3.85 -10.88 -6.03
CA ASN A 403 -4.22 -12.24 -6.44
C ASN A 403 -4.12 -12.46 -7.94
N LEU A 404 -4.22 -11.40 -8.75
CA LEU A 404 -4.08 -11.47 -10.20
C LEU A 404 -3.17 -10.36 -10.71
N MET A 405 -2.18 -10.74 -11.51
CA MET A 405 -1.34 -9.83 -12.31
C MET A 405 -1.44 -10.23 -13.78
N ILE A 406 -1.73 -9.27 -14.64
CA ILE A 406 -1.73 -9.44 -16.09
C ILE A 406 -0.50 -8.71 -16.64
N VAL A 407 0.26 -9.38 -17.51
CA VAL A 407 1.56 -8.89 -17.97
C VAL A 407 1.67 -9.00 -19.48
N ALA A 408 1.85 -7.89 -20.17
CA ALA A 408 2.19 -7.88 -21.59
C ALA A 408 3.71 -7.97 -21.76
N ILE A 409 4.17 -8.87 -22.65
CA ILE A 409 5.59 -9.04 -22.90
C ILE A 409 5.92 -9.01 -24.41
N LYS A 410 7.12 -8.52 -24.70
CA LYS A 410 7.76 -8.71 -26.01
C LYS A 410 8.44 -10.07 -26.03
N LYS A 411 7.66 -11.09 -26.45
CA LYS A 411 8.16 -12.46 -26.51
C LYS A 411 9.26 -12.61 -27.56
N SER A 412 10.39 -13.22 -27.20
CA SER A 412 11.58 -13.33 -28.07
C SER A 412 12.07 -14.77 -28.27
N TYR A 413 11.64 -15.71 -27.44
CA TYR A 413 12.02 -17.14 -27.51
C TYR A 413 10.99 -18.03 -26.84
N ALA A 414 11.04 -19.33 -27.12
CA ALA A 414 10.19 -20.33 -26.49
C ALA A 414 10.39 -20.39 -24.98
N GLY A 415 9.29 -20.43 -24.21
CA GLY A 415 9.32 -20.43 -22.74
C GLY A 415 9.56 -19.06 -22.10
N HIS A 416 9.59 -17.96 -22.88
CA HIS A 416 9.83 -16.60 -22.34
C HIS A 416 8.76 -16.19 -21.32
N ALA A 417 7.48 -16.51 -21.56
CA ALA A 417 6.41 -16.26 -20.60
C ALA A 417 6.65 -16.94 -19.24
N ARG A 418 7.15 -18.19 -19.25
CA ARG A 418 7.47 -18.91 -18.00
C ARG A 418 8.62 -18.27 -17.24
N LYS A 419 9.65 -17.75 -17.95
CA LYS A 419 10.73 -16.97 -17.32
C LYS A 419 10.18 -15.74 -16.61
N VAL A 420 9.23 -15.02 -17.25
CA VAL A 420 8.60 -13.82 -16.65
C VAL A 420 7.78 -14.18 -15.43
N MET A 421 6.95 -15.23 -15.47
CA MET A 421 6.18 -15.69 -14.31
C MET A 421 7.09 -16.01 -13.11
N ASN A 422 8.14 -16.81 -13.33
CA ASN A 422 9.10 -17.18 -12.29
C ASN A 422 9.88 -15.97 -11.78
N GLY A 423 10.23 -15.01 -12.65
CA GLY A 423 10.88 -13.77 -12.27
C GLY A 423 10.00 -12.90 -11.37
N ILE A 424 8.71 -12.75 -11.68
CA ILE A 424 7.75 -12.01 -10.86
C ILE A 424 7.60 -12.67 -9.50
N TRP A 425 7.46 -13.99 -9.41
CA TRP A 425 7.36 -14.73 -8.14
C TRP A 425 8.65 -14.69 -7.30
N ALA A 426 9.76 -14.24 -7.86
CA ALA A 426 11.01 -14.00 -7.13
C ALA A 426 11.22 -12.53 -6.71
N MET A 427 10.31 -11.62 -7.08
CA MET A 427 10.48 -10.17 -6.84
C MET A 427 9.73 -9.70 -5.60
N GLY A 428 10.43 -9.35 -4.52
CA GLY A 428 9.87 -8.61 -3.37
C GLY A 428 8.43 -9.00 -3.01
N GLN A 429 7.53 -8.01 -2.92
CA GLN A 429 6.12 -8.28 -2.62
C GLN A 429 5.33 -8.92 -3.78
N ALA A 430 5.81 -8.86 -5.02
CA ALA A 430 5.19 -9.57 -6.14
C ALA A 430 5.27 -11.10 -5.99
N MET A 431 6.11 -11.60 -5.07
CA MET A 431 6.15 -13.02 -4.72
C MET A 431 4.81 -13.55 -4.20
N PHE A 432 3.91 -12.70 -3.72
CA PHE A 432 2.59 -13.10 -3.22
C PHE A 432 1.53 -13.24 -4.30
N THR A 433 1.82 -12.78 -5.55
CA THR A 433 0.86 -12.89 -6.65
C THR A 433 0.45 -14.34 -6.87
N LYS A 434 -0.86 -14.60 -6.75
CA LYS A 434 -1.41 -15.95 -6.84
C LYS A 434 -1.57 -16.41 -8.28
N CYS A 435 -2.13 -15.56 -9.14
CA CYS A 435 -2.36 -15.85 -10.55
C CYS A 435 -1.63 -14.83 -11.43
N ILE A 436 -0.92 -15.30 -12.45
CA ILE A 436 -0.28 -14.44 -13.46
C ILE A 436 -0.79 -14.85 -14.83
N ILE A 437 -1.26 -13.89 -15.62
CA ILE A 437 -1.59 -14.08 -17.03
C ILE A 437 -0.56 -13.31 -17.85
N VAL A 438 0.15 -13.99 -18.73
CA VAL A 438 1.12 -13.37 -19.65
C VAL A 438 0.52 -13.34 -21.06
N VAL A 439 0.48 -12.16 -21.66
CA VAL A 439 -0.02 -11.91 -23.02
C VAL A 439 1.06 -11.29 -23.90
N ASP A 440 0.84 -11.26 -25.22
CA ASP A 440 1.74 -10.56 -26.15
C ASP A 440 1.64 -9.03 -26.00
N GLU A 441 2.67 -8.32 -26.49
CA GLU A 441 2.82 -6.87 -26.42
C GLU A 441 1.70 -6.07 -27.11
N ASP A 442 0.93 -6.70 -28.00
CA ASP A 442 -0.19 -6.10 -28.74
C ASP A 442 -1.56 -6.26 -28.04
N CYS A 443 -1.58 -6.82 -26.83
CA CYS A 443 -2.77 -6.93 -25.99
C CYS A 443 -2.82 -5.77 -24.99
N ASP A 444 -3.94 -5.05 -24.92
CA ASP A 444 -4.18 -4.08 -23.87
C ASP A 444 -4.49 -4.82 -22.56
N VAL A 445 -3.54 -4.82 -21.63
CA VAL A 445 -3.69 -5.47 -20.32
C VAL A 445 -4.75 -4.82 -19.43
N HIS A 446 -5.16 -3.57 -19.75
CA HIS A 446 -6.19 -2.85 -19.00
C HIS A 446 -7.61 -3.13 -19.54
N ASP A 447 -7.74 -3.70 -20.72
CA ASP A 447 -9.01 -4.23 -21.25
C ASP A 447 -9.17 -5.70 -20.84
N LEU A 448 -9.88 -5.93 -19.73
CA LEU A 448 -10.13 -7.28 -19.22
C LEU A 448 -10.94 -8.15 -20.20
N ALA A 449 -11.74 -7.56 -21.07
CA ALA A 449 -12.48 -8.30 -22.09
C ALA A 449 -11.51 -8.82 -23.16
N GLU A 450 -10.57 -7.99 -23.64
CA GLU A 450 -9.51 -8.42 -24.54
C GLU A 450 -8.61 -9.47 -23.91
N VAL A 451 -8.15 -9.24 -22.67
CA VAL A 451 -7.33 -10.22 -21.93
C VAL A 451 -8.04 -11.56 -21.82
N THR A 452 -9.33 -11.56 -21.48
CA THR A 452 -10.14 -12.78 -21.38
C THR A 452 -10.23 -13.46 -22.74
N LEU A 453 -10.51 -12.71 -23.82
CA LEU A 453 -10.56 -13.23 -25.18
C LEU A 453 -9.23 -13.89 -25.57
N ARG A 454 -8.09 -13.22 -25.33
CA ARG A 454 -6.75 -13.75 -25.63
C ARG A 454 -6.45 -15.00 -24.79
N THR A 455 -6.71 -14.95 -23.49
CA THR A 455 -6.44 -16.06 -22.59
C THR A 455 -7.20 -17.31 -23.00
N THR A 456 -8.50 -17.19 -23.27
CA THR A 456 -9.33 -18.36 -23.59
C THR A 456 -9.11 -18.93 -25.00
N ASN A 457 -8.63 -18.10 -25.93
CA ASN A 457 -8.36 -18.56 -27.33
C ASN A 457 -6.93 -19.05 -27.56
N ASN A 458 -5.94 -18.56 -26.79
CA ASN A 458 -4.53 -18.79 -27.08
C ASN A 458 -3.93 -19.97 -26.31
N ILE A 459 -4.63 -20.51 -25.30
CA ILE A 459 -4.07 -21.57 -24.45
C ILE A 459 -4.56 -22.96 -24.82
N ASP A 460 -3.67 -23.93 -24.66
CA ASP A 460 -3.99 -25.29 -24.35
C ASP A 460 -3.68 -25.49 -22.86
N PRO A 461 -4.69 -25.66 -21.98
CA PRO A 461 -4.48 -25.62 -20.54
C PRO A 461 -3.39 -26.55 -20.02
N GLU A 462 -3.26 -27.75 -20.60
CA GLU A 462 -2.28 -28.72 -20.18
C GLU A 462 -0.83 -28.28 -20.51
N ARG A 463 -0.64 -27.63 -21.66
CA ARG A 463 0.66 -27.11 -22.10
C ARG A 463 1.00 -25.76 -21.46
N ASP A 464 0.02 -24.87 -21.33
CA ASP A 464 0.24 -23.43 -21.13
C ASP A 464 0.03 -22.95 -19.69
N ILE A 465 -0.51 -23.81 -18.81
CA ILE A 465 -0.64 -23.49 -17.38
C ILE A 465 0.56 -24.05 -16.63
N GLN A 466 1.09 -23.24 -15.74
CA GLN A 466 2.14 -23.61 -14.79
C GLN A 466 1.62 -23.51 -13.37
N PHE A 467 1.78 -24.57 -12.58
CA PHE A 467 1.55 -24.52 -11.13
C PHE A 467 2.89 -24.53 -10.40
N THR A 468 2.97 -23.77 -9.31
CA THR A 468 4.11 -23.79 -8.41
C THR A 468 3.65 -23.65 -6.96
N LEU A 469 4.47 -24.04 -6.01
CA LEU A 469 4.23 -23.85 -4.58
C LEU A 469 5.16 -22.76 -4.05
N GLY A 470 4.67 -21.93 -3.15
CA GLY A 470 5.50 -20.89 -2.54
C GLY A 470 4.74 -19.98 -1.59
N PRO A 471 5.36 -18.86 -1.21
CA PRO A 471 4.72 -17.86 -0.38
C PRO A 471 3.48 -17.29 -1.07
N ILE A 472 2.40 -17.13 -0.31
CA ILE A 472 1.18 -16.46 -0.72
C ILE A 472 0.83 -15.39 0.30
N ASP A 473 -0.09 -14.50 -0.04
CA ASP A 473 -0.52 -13.47 0.89
C ASP A 473 -1.24 -14.07 2.10
N THR A 474 -1.05 -13.47 3.27
CA THR A 474 -1.68 -13.89 4.53
C THR A 474 -3.22 -13.84 4.46
N LEU A 475 -3.76 -12.97 3.60
CA LEU A 475 -5.21 -12.81 3.41
C LEU A 475 -5.81 -13.84 2.45
N ASP A 476 -5.01 -14.73 1.88
CA ASP A 476 -5.51 -15.82 1.04
C ASP A 476 -6.17 -16.91 1.89
N HIS A 477 -7.49 -16.82 2.05
CA HIS A 477 -8.29 -17.77 2.82
C HIS A 477 -8.51 -19.13 2.12
N ALA A 478 -8.21 -19.23 0.82
CA ALA A 478 -8.46 -20.44 0.02
C ALA A 478 -7.24 -21.36 -0.08
N SER A 479 -6.06 -20.92 0.34
CA SER A 479 -4.86 -21.75 0.30
C SER A 479 -4.89 -22.87 1.32
N ARG A 480 -4.14 -23.94 1.03
CA ARG A 480 -4.09 -25.14 1.87
C ARG A 480 -3.42 -24.93 3.23
N LEU A 481 -2.53 -23.96 3.33
CA LEU A 481 -1.82 -23.57 4.55
C LEU A 481 -1.71 -22.04 4.64
N PRO A 482 -1.70 -21.45 5.83
CA PRO A 482 -1.42 -20.03 5.99
C PRO A 482 -0.05 -19.67 5.41
N ASN A 483 0.01 -18.59 4.63
CA ASN A 483 1.23 -18.04 4.01
C ASN A 483 1.96 -18.99 3.03
N TYR A 484 1.41 -20.15 2.71
CA TYR A 484 2.00 -21.11 1.78
C TYR A 484 0.94 -21.83 0.97
N GLY A 485 1.02 -21.74 -0.34
CA GLY A 485 0.02 -22.33 -1.22
C GLY A 485 0.47 -22.48 -2.65
N SER A 486 -0.49 -22.87 -3.49
CA SER A 486 -0.29 -23.03 -4.92
C SER A 486 -0.51 -21.71 -5.66
N LYS A 487 0.28 -21.51 -6.69
CA LYS A 487 0.20 -20.39 -7.63
C LYS A 487 -0.01 -20.92 -9.03
N MET A 488 -0.66 -20.13 -9.88
CA MET A 488 -0.95 -20.46 -11.27
C MET A 488 -0.45 -19.37 -12.20
N GLY A 489 0.33 -19.75 -13.20
CA GLY A 489 0.72 -18.89 -14.31
C GLY A 489 0.13 -19.40 -15.63
N ILE A 490 -0.41 -18.50 -16.43
CA ILE A 490 -1.05 -18.78 -17.71
C ILE A 490 -0.24 -18.11 -18.81
N ASP A 491 0.35 -18.88 -19.73
CA ASP A 491 0.98 -18.38 -20.95
C ASP A 491 -0.06 -18.22 -22.06
N ALA A 492 -0.66 -17.04 -22.14
CA ALA A 492 -1.63 -16.69 -23.17
C ALA A 492 -1.00 -16.00 -24.41
N THR A 493 0.33 -16.07 -24.54
CA THR A 493 1.02 -15.57 -25.74
C THR A 493 0.82 -16.46 -26.95
N ARG A 494 1.08 -15.95 -28.15
CA ARG A 494 1.13 -16.75 -29.37
C ARG A 494 2.15 -17.87 -29.25
N LYS A 495 1.82 -19.05 -29.77
CA LYS A 495 2.70 -20.21 -29.69
C LYS A 495 3.52 -20.38 -30.97
N TRP A 496 4.74 -20.84 -30.80
CA TRP A 496 5.70 -21.10 -31.87
C TRP A 496 5.95 -22.61 -32.03
N ALA A 497 6.50 -23.00 -33.18
CA ALA A 497 6.86 -24.39 -33.43
C ALA A 497 7.78 -24.98 -32.36
N ALA A 498 8.72 -24.18 -31.82
CA ALA A 498 9.61 -24.58 -30.74
C ALA A 498 8.88 -24.83 -29.40
N GLU A 499 7.61 -24.46 -29.28
CA GLU A 499 6.74 -24.71 -28.11
C GLU A 499 5.75 -25.87 -28.35
N GLY A 500 5.98 -26.65 -29.40
CA GLY A 500 5.12 -27.78 -29.80
C GLY A 500 3.89 -27.40 -30.61
N PHE A 501 3.79 -26.16 -31.08
CA PHE A 501 2.70 -25.70 -31.93
C PHE A 501 3.10 -25.75 -33.41
N THR A 502 2.64 -26.75 -34.12
CA THR A 502 3.08 -27.04 -35.52
C THR A 502 2.18 -26.45 -36.60
N ARG A 503 1.00 -25.94 -36.23
CA ARG A 503 0.07 -25.29 -37.13
C ARG A 503 0.44 -23.81 -37.34
N PRO A 504 0.09 -23.17 -38.48
CA PRO A 504 0.17 -21.74 -38.62
C PRO A 504 -0.69 -21.04 -37.54
N TRP A 505 -0.13 -20.03 -36.88
CA TRP A 505 -0.93 -19.21 -35.96
C TRP A 505 -1.84 -18.28 -36.75
N PRO A 506 -3.16 -18.28 -36.53
CA PRO A 506 -4.07 -17.46 -37.29
C PRO A 506 -3.85 -15.97 -37.02
N PRO A 507 -3.91 -15.11 -38.04
CA PRO A 507 -3.87 -13.66 -37.81
C PRO A 507 -5.13 -13.19 -37.09
N MET A 508 -4.99 -12.17 -36.25
CA MET A 508 -6.12 -11.50 -35.65
C MET A 508 -6.91 -10.69 -36.68
N LEU A 509 -8.24 -10.68 -36.53
CA LEU A 509 -9.10 -9.89 -37.41
C LEU A 509 -8.85 -8.40 -37.17
N THR A 510 -8.39 -7.74 -38.21
CA THR A 510 -8.20 -6.29 -38.23
C THR A 510 -8.66 -5.72 -39.54
N MET A 511 -9.36 -4.58 -39.49
CA MET A 511 -9.78 -3.89 -40.71
C MET A 511 -8.58 -3.13 -41.32
N ASP A 512 -8.51 -3.07 -42.64
CA ASP A 512 -7.49 -2.31 -43.37
C ASP A 512 -7.45 -0.85 -42.94
N LYS A 513 -6.24 -0.29 -42.84
CA LYS A 513 -6.01 1.08 -42.37
C LYS A 513 -6.77 2.11 -43.22
N GLU A 514 -6.81 1.92 -44.54
CA GLU A 514 -7.53 2.80 -45.47
C GLU A 514 -9.04 2.81 -45.19
N VAL A 515 -9.61 1.62 -44.93
CA VAL A 515 -11.04 1.47 -44.62
C VAL A 515 -11.33 2.15 -43.27
N LYS A 516 -10.49 1.94 -42.24
CA LYS A 516 -10.63 2.62 -40.94
C LYS A 516 -10.65 4.13 -41.12
N THR A 517 -9.64 4.70 -41.80
CA THR A 517 -9.54 6.14 -42.04
C THR A 517 -10.77 6.69 -42.78
N LYS A 518 -11.27 5.97 -43.75
CA LYS A 518 -12.49 6.36 -44.49
C LYS A 518 -13.72 6.37 -43.58
N ILE A 519 -13.86 5.37 -42.74
CA ILE A 519 -14.99 5.28 -41.79
C ILE A 519 -14.88 6.31 -40.70
N ASP A 520 -13.69 6.57 -40.14
CA ASP A 520 -13.46 7.63 -39.16
C ASP A 520 -13.92 9.00 -39.68
N ALA A 521 -13.62 9.31 -40.95
CA ALA A 521 -14.07 10.53 -41.62
C ALA A 521 -15.60 10.61 -41.80
N LEU A 522 -16.26 9.46 -41.88
CA LEU A 522 -17.71 9.36 -42.04
C LEU A 522 -18.47 9.27 -40.70
N TRP A 523 -17.80 8.87 -39.61
CA TRP A 523 -18.43 8.46 -38.35
C TRP A 523 -19.45 9.46 -37.83
N LYS A 524 -19.05 10.75 -37.75
CA LYS A 524 -19.97 11.83 -37.33
C LYS A 524 -21.19 12.01 -38.20
N LYS A 525 -21.04 11.71 -39.51
CA LYS A 525 -22.16 11.82 -40.47
C LYS A 525 -23.15 10.66 -40.38
N LEU A 526 -22.70 9.54 -39.80
CA LEU A 526 -23.54 8.34 -39.65
C LEU A 526 -24.49 8.47 -38.44
N GLY A 527 -24.23 9.44 -37.54
CA GLY A 527 -25.09 9.67 -36.35
C GLY A 527 -25.08 8.48 -35.38
N ILE A 528 -24.02 7.71 -35.37
CA ILE A 528 -23.80 6.60 -34.45
C ILE A 528 -22.86 7.13 -33.36
N GLU A 529 -23.39 7.43 -32.16
CA GLU A 529 -22.63 7.88 -30.99
C GLU A 529 -22.69 6.83 -29.89
#